data_4afed624dd5a539bc42f66fa8c8d8120
#
_entry.id   4afed624dd5a539bc42f66fa8c8d8120
#
_cell.length_a   1.000
_cell.length_b   1.000
_cell.length_c   1.000
_cell.angle_alpha   90.00
_cell.angle_beta   90.00
_cell.angle_gamma   90.00
#
_symmetry.space_group_name_H-M   'P 1'
#
loop_
_entity.id
_entity.type
_entity.pdbx_description
1 polymer ?
#
loop_
_entity_poly.entity_id
_entity_poly.type
_entity_poly.pdbx_seq_one_letter_code
_entity_poly.pdbx_strand_id
1 'polypeptide(L)'
;MKKYLINLSIISVFLMTGILVRSTDYFGTKFINIIDAEKKWGSITLNTKEFKAGNLSKRAPMAVDIIKRSLYVGEDRKNIRKSLGDPDSYFFSDTIYAYKIMPFPGENKEIWHLVFIPDSKLEKVKEVKIHKKCCYKSIF
;
A
#
# COMPACT_ATOMS: atom_id res chain seq x y z
N MET A 1 -19.33 2.82 -49.22
CA MET A 1 -18.44 3.70 -48.44
C MET A 1 -18.79 3.88 -46.95
N LYS A 2 -20.02 3.68 -46.50
CA LYS A 2 -20.39 3.86 -45.08
C LYS A 2 -19.91 2.76 -44.11
N LYS A 3 -19.61 1.55 -44.58
CA LYS A 3 -19.16 0.42 -43.70
C LYS A 3 -17.72 0.53 -43.21
N TYR A 4 -16.84 1.24 -43.89
CA TYR A 4 -15.43 1.35 -43.47
C TYR A 4 -15.20 2.43 -42.42
N LEU A 5 -16.06 3.43 -42.32
CA LEU A 5 -15.95 4.50 -41.32
C LEU A 5 -16.27 4.05 -39.90
N ILE A 6 -17.17 3.06 -39.75
CA ILE A 6 -17.55 2.51 -38.45
C ILE A 6 -16.40 1.65 -37.85
N ASN A 7 -15.70 0.92 -38.69
CA ASN A 7 -14.56 0.08 -38.23
C ASN A 7 -13.35 0.92 -37.78
N LEU A 8 -13.07 2.05 -38.38
CA LEU A 8 -12.00 2.93 -37.96
C LEU A 8 -12.28 3.58 -36.61
N SER A 9 -13.52 3.93 -36.32
CA SER A 9 -13.92 4.54 -35.05
C SER A 9 -13.80 3.55 -33.90
N ILE A 10 -14.15 2.28 -34.09
CA ILE A 10 -14.05 1.24 -33.07
C ILE A 10 -12.59 0.91 -32.78
N ILE A 11 -11.72 0.86 -33.78
CA ILE A 11 -10.28 0.60 -33.59
C ILE A 11 -9.62 1.76 -32.82
N SER A 12 -10.04 3.00 -33.09
CA SER A 12 -9.53 4.17 -32.34
C SER A 12 -9.91 4.15 -30.87
N VAL A 13 -11.12 3.70 -30.52
CA VAL A 13 -11.58 3.58 -29.12
C VAL A 13 -10.82 2.48 -28.40
N PHE A 14 -10.55 1.34 -29.04
CA PHE A 14 -9.76 0.25 -28.45
C PHE A 14 -8.29 0.63 -28.24
N LEU A 15 -7.70 1.43 -29.11
CA LEU A 15 -6.34 1.95 -28.92
C LEU A 15 -6.26 2.96 -27.77
N MET A 16 -7.25 3.81 -27.59
CA MET A 16 -7.31 4.76 -26.48
C MET A 16 -7.52 4.07 -25.12
N THR A 17 -8.36 3.05 -25.04
CA THR A 17 -8.56 2.30 -23.79
C THR A 17 -7.33 1.45 -23.41
N GLY A 18 -6.62 0.91 -24.39
CA GLY A 18 -5.37 0.17 -24.16
C GLY A 18 -4.23 1.03 -23.62
N ILE A 19 -4.20 2.32 -23.94
CA ILE A 19 -3.19 3.27 -23.43
C ILE A 19 -3.51 3.72 -22.00
N LEU A 20 -4.79 3.84 -21.64
CA LEU A 20 -5.21 4.25 -20.29
C LEU A 20 -4.94 3.19 -19.23
N VAL A 21 -4.94 1.91 -19.56
CA VAL A 21 -4.64 0.82 -18.61
C VAL A 21 -3.14 0.69 -18.31
N ARG A 22 -2.26 1.15 -19.20
CA ARG A 22 -0.80 1.11 -19.00
C ARG A 22 -0.22 2.29 -18.22
N SER A 23 -0.97 3.38 -18.03
CA SER A 23 -0.45 4.58 -17.35
C SER A 23 -0.44 4.50 -15.83
N THR A 24 -1.03 3.47 -15.22
CA THR A 24 -1.04 3.29 -13.76
C THR A 24 0.23 2.66 -13.21
N ASP A 25 1.07 2.04 -14.05
CA ASP A 25 2.33 1.42 -13.63
C ASP A 25 3.52 2.41 -13.61
N TYR A 26 3.34 3.64 -14.09
CA TYR A 26 4.45 4.57 -14.29
C TYR A 26 4.96 5.24 -13.01
N PHE A 27 4.21 5.19 -11.91
CA PHE A 27 4.62 5.81 -10.64
C PHE A 27 5.27 4.86 -9.64
N GLY A 28 5.64 3.64 -10.01
CA GLY A 28 6.41 2.74 -9.17
C GLY A 28 5.78 2.39 -7.82
N THR A 29 4.49 2.68 -7.64
CA THR A 29 3.75 2.35 -6.43
C THR A 29 3.15 0.97 -6.55
N LYS A 30 3.79 -0.02 -5.96
CA LYS A 30 3.28 -1.39 -5.96
C LYS A 30 2.66 -1.73 -4.62
N PHE A 31 1.36 -1.97 -4.61
CA PHE A 31 0.70 -2.62 -3.48
C PHE A 31 0.85 -4.14 -3.62
N ILE A 32 1.11 -4.81 -2.51
CA ILE A 32 1.07 -6.27 -2.48
C ILE A 32 -0.33 -6.73 -2.05
N ASN A 33 -0.84 -7.78 -2.68
CA ASN A 33 -2.07 -8.39 -2.20
C ASN A 33 -1.81 -9.18 -0.92
N ILE A 34 -2.87 -9.44 -0.14
CA ILE A 34 -2.73 -10.04 1.17
C ILE A 34 -2.22 -11.50 1.12
N ILE A 35 -2.56 -12.25 0.08
CA ILE A 35 -2.12 -13.64 -0.10
C ILE A 35 -0.61 -13.69 -0.30
N ASP A 36 -0.08 -12.82 -1.18
CA ASP A 36 1.35 -12.73 -1.45
C ASP A 36 2.12 -12.20 -0.24
N ALA A 37 1.53 -11.25 0.50
CA ALA A 37 2.11 -10.73 1.73
C ALA A 37 2.21 -11.82 2.81
N GLU A 38 1.15 -12.62 2.99
CA GLU A 38 1.15 -13.73 3.94
C GLU A 38 2.14 -14.83 3.55
N LYS A 39 2.23 -15.15 2.25
CA LYS A 39 3.22 -16.09 1.74
C LYS A 39 4.65 -15.62 1.98
N LYS A 40 4.88 -14.30 1.88
CA LYS A 40 6.21 -13.69 2.05
C LYS A 40 6.64 -13.58 3.52
N TRP A 41 5.74 -13.20 4.41
CA TRP A 41 6.08 -12.84 5.80
C TRP A 41 5.36 -13.67 6.86
N GLY A 42 4.40 -14.49 6.48
CA GLY A 42 3.50 -15.15 7.43
C GLY A 42 2.50 -14.17 8.03
N SER A 43 1.79 -14.62 9.06
CA SER A 43 0.85 -13.82 9.83
C SER A 43 0.98 -14.18 11.31
N ILE A 44 1.13 -13.17 12.15
CA ILE A 44 1.09 -13.30 13.61
C ILE A 44 0.10 -12.29 14.18
N THR A 45 -0.58 -12.67 15.26
CA THR A 45 -1.54 -11.79 15.93
C THR A 45 -0.90 -10.48 16.35
N LEU A 46 -1.58 -9.37 16.06
CA LEU A 46 -1.12 -8.03 16.41
C LEU A 46 -0.86 -7.91 17.92
N ASN A 47 0.35 -7.56 18.27
CA ASN A 47 0.74 -7.08 19.59
C ASN A 47 1.13 -5.59 19.47
N THR A 48 0.29 -4.71 19.99
CA THR A 48 0.49 -3.26 19.84
C THR A 48 1.76 -2.76 20.54
N LYS A 49 2.17 -3.38 21.66
CA LYS A 49 3.42 -3.02 22.34
C LYS A 49 4.65 -3.37 21.50
N GLU A 50 4.67 -4.56 20.92
CA GLU A 50 5.76 -4.99 20.03
C GLU A 50 5.79 -4.18 18.74
N PHE A 51 4.62 -3.85 18.18
CA PHE A 51 4.53 -3.01 17.00
C PHE A 51 5.11 -1.61 17.25
N LYS A 52 4.75 -0.98 18.38
CA LYS A 52 5.30 0.32 18.82
C LYS A 52 6.80 0.27 19.05
N ALA A 53 7.31 -0.82 19.62
CA ALA A 53 8.74 -0.98 19.89
C ALA A 53 9.61 -0.93 18.61
N GLY A 54 8.98 -0.99 17.42
CA GLY A 54 9.68 -0.78 16.17
C GLY A 54 10.48 -1.98 15.67
N ASN A 55 10.23 -3.17 16.20
CA ASN A 55 10.86 -4.39 15.69
C ASN A 55 10.32 -4.72 14.29
N LEU A 56 11.08 -4.32 13.28
CA LEU A 56 10.64 -4.42 11.86
C LEU A 56 10.42 -5.88 11.44
N SER A 57 11.20 -6.83 11.95
CA SER A 57 11.01 -8.26 11.61
C SER A 57 9.65 -8.81 12.09
N LYS A 58 9.11 -8.26 13.17
CA LYS A 58 7.79 -8.62 13.70
C LYS A 58 6.65 -7.79 13.11
N ARG A 59 6.92 -6.56 12.65
CA ARG A 59 5.90 -5.68 12.10
C ARG A 59 5.29 -6.21 10.79
N ALA A 60 6.08 -6.84 9.93
CA ALA A 60 5.58 -7.36 8.67
C ALA A 60 4.49 -8.44 8.85
N PRO A 61 4.69 -9.51 9.61
CA PRO A 61 3.64 -10.50 9.86
C PRO A 61 2.46 -9.95 10.68
N MET A 62 2.66 -8.95 11.57
CA MET A 62 1.56 -8.25 12.24
C MET A 62 0.76 -7.37 11.27
N ALA A 63 1.40 -6.75 10.28
CA ALA A 63 0.71 -5.98 9.24
C ALA A 63 -0.20 -6.87 8.38
N VAL A 64 0.21 -8.11 8.12
CA VAL A 64 -0.64 -9.11 7.46
C VAL A 64 -1.88 -9.41 8.30
N ASP A 65 -1.75 -9.60 9.60
CA ASP A 65 -2.88 -9.83 10.53
C ASP A 65 -3.84 -8.63 10.57
N ILE A 66 -3.30 -7.41 10.62
CA ILE A 66 -4.10 -6.17 10.57
C ILE A 66 -5.00 -6.16 9.34
N ILE A 67 -4.46 -6.48 8.17
CA ILE A 67 -5.22 -6.46 6.92
C ILE A 67 -6.21 -7.63 6.86
N LYS A 68 -5.79 -8.85 7.20
CA LYS A 68 -6.66 -10.04 7.16
C LYS A 68 -7.90 -9.88 8.04
N ARG A 69 -7.74 -9.27 9.19
CA ARG A 69 -8.84 -9.03 10.13
C ARG A 69 -9.52 -7.68 9.94
N SER A 70 -9.11 -6.89 8.94
CA SER A 70 -9.61 -5.53 8.70
C SER A 70 -9.54 -4.63 9.94
N LEU A 71 -8.51 -4.82 10.77
CA LEU A 71 -8.33 -4.01 11.95
C LEU A 71 -8.15 -2.54 11.56
N TYR A 72 -8.75 -1.66 12.36
CA TYR A 72 -8.73 -0.21 12.16
C TYR A 72 -9.52 0.33 10.95
N VAL A 73 -10.10 -0.49 10.09
CA VAL A 73 -11.01 -0.01 9.05
C VAL A 73 -12.27 0.57 9.70
N GLY A 74 -12.62 1.82 9.37
CA GLY A 74 -13.70 2.57 10.00
C GLY A 74 -13.35 3.25 11.33
N GLU A 75 -12.15 2.99 11.88
CA GLU A 75 -11.67 3.60 13.11
C GLU A 75 -11.21 5.05 12.90
N ASP A 76 -11.28 5.85 13.98
CA ASP A 76 -10.70 7.19 14.01
C ASP A 76 -9.16 7.09 13.92
N ARG A 77 -8.57 7.92 13.10
CA ARG A 77 -7.12 7.97 12.90
C ARG A 77 -6.33 8.18 14.20
N LYS A 78 -6.88 8.90 15.16
CA LYS A 78 -6.25 9.10 16.48
C LYS A 78 -6.06 7.77 17.22
N ASN A 79 -7.00 6.83 17.04
CA ASN A 79 -6.91 5.50 17.64
C ASN A 79 -5.74 4.70 17.06
N ILE A 80 -5.40 4.89 15.78
CA ILE A 80 -4.22 4.26 15.17
C ILE A 80 -2.95 4.71 15.88
N ARG A 81 -2.75 6.02 16.04
CA ARG A 81 -1.55 6.55 16.73
C ARG A 81 -1.49 6.09 18.19
N LYS A 82 -2.63 6.10 18.88
CA LYS A 82 -2.69 5.60 20.26
C LYS A 82 -2.30 4.14 20.35
N SER A 83 -2.71 3.32 19.40
CA SER A 83 -2.50 1.88 19.37
C SER A 83 -1.12 1.49 18.84
N LEU A 84 -0.71 2.04 17.70
CA LEU A 84 0.50 1.64 16.96
C LEU A 84 1.69 2.58 17.16
N GLY A 85 1.51 3.70 17.85
CA GLY A 85 2.52 4.76 18.00
C GLY A 85 2.48 5.77 16.87
N ASP A 86 3.45 6.70 16.88
CA ASP A 86 3.56 7.68 15.82
C ASP A 86 4.02 7.01 14.51
N PRO A 87 3.44 7.43 13.35
CA PRO A 87 3.92 6.99 12.06
C PRO A 87 5.39 7.29 11.86
N ASP A 88 6.15 6.30 11.40
CA ASP A 88 7.60 6.39 11.23
C ASP A 88 8.02 6.34 9.76
N SER A 89 7.05 6.52 8.87
CA SER A 89 7.26 6.58 7.43
C SER A 89 6.35 7.60 6.76
N TYR A 90 6.55 7.77 5.46
CA TYR A 90 5.84 8.73 4.63
C TYR A 90 5.21 8.03 3.42
N PHE A 91 3.96 8.39 3.10
CA PHE A 91 3.25 7.93 1.92
C PHE A 91 2.43 9.10 1.33
N PHE A 92 2.95 9.72 0.26
CA PHE A 92 2.42 10.89 -0.47
C PHE A 92 2.16 12.14 0.38
N SER A 93 1.69 12.03 1.59
CA SER A 93 1.36 13.16 2.46
C SER A 93 1.41 12.75 3.94
N ASP A 94 1.64 13.71 4.82
CA ASP A 94 1.63 13.51 6.28
C ASP A 94 0.23 13.17 6.83
N THR A 95 -0.80 13.38 6.01
CA THR A 95 -2.18 13.03 6.38
C THR A 95 -2.45 11.53 6.25
N ILE A 96 -1.59 10.78 5.57
CA ILE A 96 -1.71 9.33 5.40
C ILE A 96 -0.70 8.66 6.34
N TYR A 97 -1.18 7.97 7.37
CA TYR A 97 -0.30 7.28 8.30
C TYR A 97 0.38 6.09 7.63
N ALA A 98 1.70 6.06 7.70
CA ALA A 98 2.53 5.00 7.17
C ALA A 98 3.53 4.52 8.21
N TYR A 99 3.67 3.21 8.34
CA TYR A 99 4.59 2.55 9.25
C TYR A 99 5.55 1.67 8.45
N LYS A 100 6.85 1.80 8.70
CA LYS A 100 7.84 0.91 8.10
C LYS A 100 7.60 -0.52 8.55
N ILE A 101 7.56 -1.42 7.59
CA ILE A 101 7.59 -2.85 7.79
C ILE A 101 8.66 -3.41 6.87
N MET A 102 9.68 -4.04 7.44
CA MET A 102 10.75 -4.66 6.65
C MET A 102 10.74 -6.15 6.91
N PRO A 103 10.77 -6.97 5.85
CA PRO A 103 10.66 -8.42 6.02
C PRO A 103 11.86 -9.02 6.74
N PHE A 104 13.09 -8.59 6.42
CA PHE A 104 14.32 -9.13 7.00
C PHE A 104 15.51 -8.18 6.88
N PRO A 105 16.48 -8.20 7.83
CA PRO A 105 17.76 -7.53 7.66
C PRO A 105 18.52 -8.20 6.50
N GLY A 106 18.79 -7.48 5.45
CA GLY A 106 19.66 -7.95 4.36
C GLY A 106 19.02 -8.01 2.96
N GLU A 107 17.72 -7.99 2.81
CA GLU A 107 17.10 -7.84 1.49
C GLU A 107 17.22 -6.39 1.01
N ASN A 108 17.99 -6.23 -0.04
CA ASN A 108 18.34 -4.99 -0.69
C ASN A 108 17.23 -3.94 -0.73
N LYS A 109 17.41 -2.83 -0.01
CA LYS A 109 16.83 -1.50 -0.26
C LYS A 109 15.31 -1.40 -0.51
N GLU A 110 14.55 -2.47 -0.37
CA GLU A 110 13.11 -2.44 -0.47
C GLU A 110 12.51 -1.99 0.86
N ILE A 111 11.88 -0.85 0.85
CA ILE A 111 11.15 -0.35 2.02
C ILE A 111 9.68 -0.65 1.79
N TRP A 112 9.10 -1.43 2.70
CA TRP A 112 7.68 -1.71 2.71
C TRP A 112 6.99 -0.93 3.81
N HIS A 113 5.80 -0.44 3.51
CA HIS A 113 4.99 0.36 4.42
C HIS A 113 3.62 -0.26 4.62
N LEU A 114 3.15 -0.31 5.87
CA LEU A 114 1.74 -0.45 6.18
C LEU A 114 1.12 0.95 6.12
N VAL A 115 0.13 1.13 5.26
CA VAL A 115 -0.47 2.43 4.95
C VAL A 115 -1.93 2.43 5.35
N PHE A 116 -2.34 3.43 6.14
CA PHE A 116 -3.72 3.66 6.56
C PHE A 116 -4.31 4.79 5.72
N ILE A 117 -5.06 4.42 4.68
CA ILE A 117 -5.68 5.37 3.74
C ILE A 117 -6.93 5.94 4.39
N PRO A 118 -7.01 7.26 4.60
CA PRO A 118 -8.17 7.89 5.21
C PRO A 118 -9.34 8.01 4.23
N ASP A 119 -10.51 8.28 4.77
CA ASP A 119 -11.67 8.72 4.01
C ASP A 119 -11.47 10.16 3.46
N SER A 120 -12.45 10.65 2.71
CA SER A 120 -12.41 12.00 2.12
C SER A 120 -12.39 13.13 3.15
N LYS A 121 -12.85 12.88 4.38
CA LYS A 121 -12.84 13.84 5.48
C LYS A 121 -11.57 13.79 6.31
N LEU A 122 -10.68 12.84 6.02
CA LEU A 122 -9.43 12.58 6.75
C LEU A 122 -9.64 12.22 8.25
N GLU A 123 -10.83 11.75 8.60
CA GLU A 123 -11.18 11.41 9.98
C GLU A 123 -11.00 9.93 10.27
N LYS A 124 -11.52 9.08 9.38
CA LYS A 124 -11.55 7.63 9.57
C LYS A 124 -10.66 6.91 8.56
N VAL A 125 -10.24 5.71 8.93
CA VAL A 125 -9.53 4.82 8.00
C VAL A 125 -10.52 4.19 7.05
N LYS A 126 -10.35 4.44 5.76
CA LYS A 126 -11.12 3.80 4.68
C LYS A 126 -10.56 2.44 4.31
N GLU A 127 -9.23 2.34 4.25
CA GLU A 127 -8.56 1.15 3.75
C GLU A 127 -7.16 1.01 4.37
N VAL A 128 -6.70 -0.21 4.56
CA VAL A 128 -5.33 -0.51 4.99
C VAL A 128 -4.64 -1.36 3.94
N LYS A 129 -3.45 -0.96 3.52
CA LYS A 129 -2.68 -1.62 2.47
C LYS A 129 -1.20 -1.76 2.83
N ILE A 130 -0.53 -2.72 2.21
CA ILE A 130 0.92 -2.81 2.23
C ILE A 130 1.46 -2.28 0.90
N HIS A 131 2.33 -1.29 0.99
CA HIS A 131 2.93 -0.60 -0.14
C HIS A 131 4.44 -0.81 -0.17
N LYS A 132 4.94 -1.11 -1.37
CA LYS A 132 6.38 -1.15 -1.65
C LYS A 132 6.83 0.21 -2.17
N LYS A 133 7.71 0.87 -1.43
CA LYS A 133 8.39 2.06 -1.93
C LYS A 133 9.44 1.63 -2.94
N CYS A 134 9.23 1.97 -4.20
CA CYS A 134 10.21 1.68 -5.23
C CYS A 134 11.48 2.50 -5.03
N CYS A 135 12.58 1.83 -5.28
CA CYS A 135 13.94 2.29 -5.22
C CYS A 135 14.13 3.73 -5.73
N TYR A 136 14.65 4.59 -4.88
CA TYR A 136 15.35 5.77 -5.37
C TYR A 136 16.57 5.23 -6.13
N LYS A 137 16.51 5.19 -7.45
CA LYS A 137 17.73 5.19 -8.24
C LYS A 137 18.36 6.54 -7.99
N SER A 138 19.37 6.59 -7.11
CA SER A 138 20.26 7.73 -7.08
C SER A 138 20.84 7.86 -8.48
N ILE A 139 20.40 8.86 -9.20
CA ILE A 139 21.04 9.32 -10.41
C ILE A 139 22.27 10.11 -9.93
N PHE A 140 23.39 9.42 -9.78
CA PHE A 140 24.72 10.00 -9.74
C PHE A 140 25.60 9.17 -10.67
#